data_c8911fc536f60b1f4d3a2832e04ceaa7
#
_entry.id   c8911fc536f60b1f4d3a2832e04ceaa7
#
_cell.length_a   1.000
_cell.length_b   1.000
_cell.length_c   1.000
_cell.angle_alpha   90.00
_cell.angle_beta   90.00
_cell.angle_gamma   90.00
#
_symmetry.space_group_name_H-M   'P 1'
#
loop_
_entity.id
_entity.type
_entity.pdbx_description
1 polymer ?
#
loop_
_entity_poly.entity_id
_entity_poly.type
_entity_poly.pdbx_seq_one_letter_code
_entity_poly.pdbx_strand_id
1 'polypeptide(L)'
;MRQILLKALASGLIMSLFPYAAISAPPKPAHADSLLTLLPKTPDAAGRERIYVQLADLSGDSLELAAPHWEAALAEAHKAGDTYGCKDALDFLVRKFADRDTRRAEKYIALSDSILPGSRHALFRSSLYAYYLWKQMNDNNSIETVTRALEELKGKNYDRLTPEERIEWEFLTGLAIDFSSVTTEAYDIAKAIPYVERALENLRKYPLEERLHLEKICHDELSDLYMLCKDKRAEEQIGQCIDLHRKWLAMDDRFERPHRDTTGYMMRAYAKMVYLRDLISRDKLNEYYQKCIGLARARGDMAEIYSTSARYYQCTGDYERAVAYIDSTITVYKSKGIKADLAPIYATQSYLYEEMGDYKNALKAVRTTNNIRFNERVEEAQSSLAEMQTLFEVGRLEFEKSRLTGRIRFIALLAGGILVLLLVGWSVYQYVMVRQLKQIRRQLTDANEEITRQSRRAMESEKMKTAFINSMCHEIRTPLNAINGFSDLLLEGDHDHDTRREFREQIWASTTALTTLLENMLELSSLVSSEEPLPLAETDLGLLCAERLQIQRELSQNPSVEYVLKGGGRGTCVIPTNETYMTRVIDNLLQNAAKFTAAGSVTVCCDKDDRTRKLRIRVTDTGIG
;
A
#
# COMPACT_ATOMS: atom_id res chain seq x y z
N MET A 1 9.84 5.87 18.83
CA MET A 1 9.89 4.41 18.88
C MET A 1 8.57 3.77 19.26
N ARG A 2 7.97 4.09 20.44
CA ARG A 2 6.64 3.58 20.84
C ARG A 2 5.55 3.84 19.80
N GLN A 3 5.58 4.99 19.11
CA GLN A 3 4.64 5.33 18.03
C GLN A 3 4.94 4.59 16.71
N ILE A 4 6.21 4.30 16.40
CA ILE A 4 6.59 3.54 15.20
C ILE A 4 6.26 2.06 15.40
N LEU A 5 6.43 1.52 16.60
CA LEU A 5 6.00 0.16 16.96
C LEU A 5 4.47 0.04 16.99
N LEU A 6 3.76 1.05 17.46
CA LEU A 6 2.29 1.11 17.42
C LEU A 6 1.79 1.24 15.97
N LYS A 7 2.48 2.00 15.11
CA LYS A 7 2.17 2.09 13.67
C LYS A 7 2.49 0.78 12.93
N ALA A 8 3.60 0.12 13.24
CA ALA A 8 3.93 -1.20 12.66
C ALA A 8 3.01 -2.31 13.18
N LEU A 9 2.54 -2.21 14.42
CA LEU A 9 1.51 -3.09 14.98
C LEU A 9 0.13 -2.79 14.39
N ALA A 10 -0.19 -1.53 14.10
CA ALA A 10 -1.43 -1.14 13.46
C ALA A 10 -1.47 -1.51 11.97
N SER A 11 -0.37 -1.31 11.23
CA SER A 11 -0.28 -1.77 9.84
C SER A 11 -0.21 -3.29 9.72
N GLY A 12 0.40 -3.99 10.68
CA GLY A 12 0.31 -5.44 10.81
C GLY A 12 -1.08 -5.93 11.22
N LEU A 13 -1.86 -5.12 11.94
CA LEU A 13 -3.24 -5.37 12.32
C LEU A 13 -4.19 -5.27 11.13
N ILE A 14 -3.98 -4.32 10.24
CA ILE A 14 -4.76 -4.16 9.00
C ILE A 14 -4.47 -5.32 8.05
N MET A 15 -3.22 -5.82 7.97
CA MET A 15 -2.87 -6.98 7.15
C MET A 15 -3.41 -8.33 7.68
N SER A 16 -3.65 -8.49 8.99
CA SER A 16 -4.10 -9.76 9.57
C SER A 16 -5.61 -9.99 9.53
N LEU A 17 -6.41 -9.02 9.13
CA LEU A 17 -7.88 -9.14 9.12
C LEU A 17 -8.46 -9.76 7.84
N PHE A 18 -7.68 -9.85 6.77
CA PHE A 18 -8.03 -10.56 5.53
C PHE A 18 -6.74 -11.03 4.84
N PRO A 19 -6.50 -12.23 4.50
CA PRO A 19 -7.34 -13.36 4.22
C PRO A 19 -6.78 -14.68 4.77
N TYR A 20 -7.47 -15.40 5.56
CA TYR A 20 -7.27 -16.84 5.52
C TYR A 20 -8.63 -17.53 5.62
N ALA A 21 -9.07 -17.95 4.47
CA ALA A 21 -9.97 -19.04 4.37
C ALA A 21 -9.40 -20.20 5.18
N ALA A 22 -10.07 -20.57 6.27
CA ALA A 22 -9.74 -21.77 6.98
C ALA A 22 -9.85 -22.95 6.01
N ILE A 23 -8.85 -23.79 6.04
CA ILE A 23 -8.96 -25.10 5.40
C ILE A 23 -10.00 -25.86 6.22
N SER A 24 -11.26 -25.78 5.82
CA SER A 24 -12.22 -26.80 6.21
C SER A 24 -11.67 -28.11 5.66
N ALA A 25 -11.69 -29.17 6.46
CA ALA A 25 -11.32 -30.49 5.97
C ALA A 25 -12.03 -30.75 4.63
N PRO A 26 -11.32 -31.23 3.61
CA PRO A 26 -11.94 -31.45 2.32
C PRO A 26 -13.20 -32.33 2.52
N PRO A 27 -14.36 -31.91 2.00
CA PRO A 27 -15.58 -32.68 2.14
C PRO A 27 -15.35 -34.05 1.53
N LYS A 28 -16.04 -35.05 2.06
CA LYS A 28 -15.96 -36.42 1.53
C LYS A 28 -16.31 -36.37 0.03
N PRO A 29 -15.45 -36.88 -0.86
CA PRO A 29 -15.67 -36.85 -2.33
C PRO A 29 -17.04 -37.33 -2.79
N ALA A 30 -17.62 -38.29 -2.08
CA ALA A 30 -18.93 -38.88 -2.37
C ALA A 30 -20.10 -37.89 -2.39
N HIS A 31 -20.00 -36.74 -1.72
CA HIS A 31 -21.10 -35.76 -1.70
C HIS A 31 -21.04 -34.80 -2.89
N ALA A 32 -19.89 -34.45 -3.35
CA ALA A 32 -19.72 -33.63 -4.57
C ALA A 32 -20.16 -34.39 -5.83
N ASP A 33 -19.78 -35.67 -5.94
CA ASP A 33 -20.20 -36.51 -7.04
C ASP A 33 -21.73 -36.70 -7.09
N SER A 34 -22.36 -36.80 -5.92
CA SER A 34 -23.84 -36.85 -5.81
C SER A 34 -24.48 -35.57 -6.35
N LEU A 35 -23.95 -34.40 -6.02
CA LEU A 35 -24.46 -33.11 -6.50
C LEU A 35 -24.26 -32.94 -8.02
N LEU A 36 -23.13 -33.35 -8.55
CA LEU A 36 -22.86 -33.34 -10.00
C LEU A 36 -23.85 -34.22 -10.81
N THR A 37 -24.29 -35.34 -10.25
CA THR A 37 -25.30 -36.22 -10.90
C THR A 37 -26.69 -35.61 -10.88
N LEU A 38 -26.98 -34.64 -10.03
CA LEU A 38 -28.26 -33.94 -9.95
C LEU A 38 -28.38 -32.81 -10.98
N LEU A 39 -27.26 -32.17 -11.37
CA LEU A 39 -27.26 -31.04 -12.31
C LEU A 39 -28.05 -31.30 -13.62
N PRO A 40 -27.80 -32.38 -14.36
CA PRO A 40 -28.54 -32.65 -15.60
C PRO A 40 -30.01 -33.01 -15.36
N LYS A 41 -30.39 -33.37 -14.14
CA LYS A 41 -31.76 -33.73 -13.74
C LYS A 41 -32.55 -32.54 -13.22
N THR A 42 -31.91 -31.39 -13.00
CA THR A 42 -32.53 -30.18 -12.48
C THR A 42 -32.88 -29.21 -13.62
N PRO A 43 -34.17 -29.11 -14.01
CA PRO A 43 -34.56 -28.36 -15.21
C PRO A 43 -34.53 -26.84 -15.01
N ASP A 44 -34.78 -26.36 -13.80
CA ASP A 44 -34.87 -24.94 -13.49
C ASP A 44 -33.49 -24.33 -13.16
N ALA A 45 -33.30 -23.05 -13.55
CA ALA A 45 -32.06 -22.33 -13.36
C ALA A 45 -31.76 -22.11 -11.87
N ALA A 46 -32.78 -21.78 -11.07
CA ALA A 46 -32.62 -21.57 -9.63
C ALA A 46 -32.19 -22.86 -8.89
N GLY A 47 -32.67 -24.03 -9.31
CA GLY A 47 -32.23 -25.31 -8.76
C GLY A 47 -30.78 -25.63 -9.11
N ARG A 48 -30.35 -25.34 -10.35
CA ARG A 48 -28.95 -25.54 -10.77
C ARG A 48 -28.02 -24.57 -10.06
N GLU A 49 -28.42 -23.32 -9.91
CA GLU A 49 -27.67 -22.34 -9.10
C GLU A 49 -27.37 -22.89 -7.71
N ARG A 50 -28.39 -23.42 -7.00
CA ARG A 50 -28.24 -24.00 -5.66
C ARG A 50 -27.19 -25.10 -5.62
N ILE A 51 -27.21 -25.98 -6.61
CA ILE A 51 -26.25 -27.08 -6.70
C ILE A 51 -24.84 -26.54 -6.92
N TYR A 52 -24.67 -25.54 -7.79
CA TYR A 52 -23.37 -24.94 -8.03
C TYR A 52 -22.83 -24.19 -6.77
N VAL A 53 -23.68 -23.51 -6.03
CA VAL A 53 -23.30 -22.88 -4.75
C VAL A 53 -22.85 -23.92 -3.74
N GLN A 54 -23.58 -25.07 -3.63
CA GLN A 54 -23.17 -26.15 -2.73
C GLN A 54 -21.84 -26.79 -3.17
N LEU A 55 -21.62 -26.98 -4.47
CA LEU A 55 -20.34 -27.47 -5.00
C LEU A 55 -19.20 -26.51 -4.71
N ALA A 56 -19.45 -25.20 -4.83
CA ALA A 56 -18.47 -24.17 -4.49
C ALA A 56 -18.13 -24.19 -3.01
N ASP A 57 -19.13 -24.29 -2.13
CA ASP A 57 -18.93 -24.38 -0.68
C ASP A 57 -18.16 -25.66 -0.30
N LEU A 58 -18.45 -26.78 -0.97
CA LEU A 58 -17.73 -28.04 -0.79
C LEU A 58 -16.26 -27.98 -1.26
N SER A 59 -15.94 -27.08 -2.18
CA SER A 59 -14.57 -26.88 -2.66
C SER A 59 -13.67 -26.20 -1.62
N GLY A 60 -14.24 -25.72 -0.52
CA GLY A 60 -13.54 -25.09 0.60
C GLY A 60 -12.74 -23.86 0.15
N ASP A 61 -11.52 -23.74 0.63
CA ASP A 61 -10.65 -22.58 0.37
C ASP A 61 -9.88 -22.63 -0.95
N SER A 62 -10.03 -23.72 -1.71
CA SER A 62 -9.40 -23.81 -3.02
C SER A 62 -10.13 -22.94 -4.02
N LEU A 63 -9.57 -21.75 -4.29
CA LEU A 63 -10.12 -20.83 -5.28
C LEU A 63 -10.23 -21.47 -6.67
N GLU A 64 -9.25 -22.29 -7.05
CA GLU A 64 -9.22 -22.97 -8.35
C GLU A 64 -10.41 -23.93 -8.53
N LEU A 65 -10.84 -24.57 -7.45
CA LEU A 65 -11.98 -25.47 -7.44
C LEU A 65 -13.32 -24.74 -7.23
N ALA A 66 -13.37 -23.73 -6.38
CA ALA A 66 -14.58 -22.99 -6.04
C ALA A 66 -15.01 -22.00 -7.13
N ALA A 67 -14.06 -21.29 -7.75
CA ALA A 67 -14.39 -20.23 -8.71
C ALA A 67 -15.20 -20.69 -9.92
N PRO A 68 -14.91 -21.83 -10.59
CA PRO A 68 -15.74 -22.30 -11.70
C PRO A 68 -17.20 -22.58 -11.28
N HIS A 69 -17.41 -23.04 -10.07
CA HIS A 69 -18.75 -23.30 -9.54
C HIS A 69 -19.49 -21.99 -9.23
N TRP A 70 -18.79 -20.99 -8.68
CA TRP A 70 -19.37 -19.66 -8.47
C TRP A 70 -19.66 -18.92 -9.79
N GLU A 71 -18.82 -19.08 -10.82
CA GLU A 71 -19.08 -18.55 -12.17
C GLU A 71 -20.33 -19.20 -12.78
N ALA A 72 -20.48 -20.51 -12.62
CA ALA A 72 -21.67 -21.23 -13.06
C ALA A 72 -22.93 -20.84 -12.27
N ALA A 73 -22.81 -20.67 -10.95
CA ALA A 73 -23.88 -20.17 -10.09
C ALA A 73 -24.33 -18.77 -10.53
N LEU A 74 -23.40 -17.86 -10.81
CA LEU A 74 -23.69 -16.52 -11.33
C LEU A 74 -24.47 -16.56 -12.65
N ALA A 75 -24.07 -17.43 -13.56
CA ALA A 75 -24.74 -17.58 -14.85
C ALA A 75 -26.18 -18.11 -14.70
N GLU A 76 -26.40 -19.08 -13.82
CA GLU A 76 -27.73 -19.64 -13.57
C GLU A 76 -28.61 -18.65 -12.76
N ALA A 77 -28.08 -17.94 -11.78
CA ALA A 77 -28.77 -16.89 -11.06
C ALA A 77 -29.25 -15.76 -12.00
N HIS A 78 -28.39 -15.36 -12.92
CA HIS A 78 -28.74 -14.35 -13.94
C HIS A 78 -29.88 -14.84 -14.86
N LYS A 79 -29.84 -16.09 -15.32
CA LYS A 79 -30.92 -16.69 -16.11
C LYS A 79 -32.24 -16.81 -15.33
N ALA A 80 -32.16 -17.07 -14.03
CA ALA A 80 -33.31 -17.16 -13.16
C ALA A 80 -33.89 -15.79 -12.78
N GLY A 81 -33.19 -14.70 -13.08
CA GLY A 81 -33.53 -13.36 -12.58
C GLY A 81 -33.31 -13.19 -11.06
N ASP A 82 -32.52 -14.08 -10.46
CA ASP A 82 -32.19 -14.03 -9.04
C ASP A 82 -31.11 -12.98 -8.77
N THR A 83 -31.57 -11.79 -8.42
CA THR A 83 -30.73 -10.64 -8.08
C THR A 83 -29.83 -10.93 -6.88
N TYR A 84 -30.34 -11.68 -5.91
CA TYR A 84 -29.59 -12.01 -4.70
C TYR A 84 -28.47 -13.00 -4.98
N GLY A 85 -28.76 -14.08 -5.68
CA GLY A 85 -27.75 -15.04 -6.14
C GLY A 85 -26.65 -14.38 -6.98
N CYS A 86 -27.03 -13.44 -7.87
CA CYS A 86 -26.07 -12.66 -8.62
C CYS A 86 -25.15 -11.82 -7.72
N LYS A 87 -25.71 -11.13 -6.70
CA LYS A 87 -24.91 -10.35 -5.74
C LYS A 87 -23.96 -11.23 -4.94
N ASP A 88 -24.43 -12.37 -4.48
CA ASP A 88 -23.64 -13.30 -3.67
C ASP A 88 -22.44 -13.86 -4.45
N ALA A 89 -22.69 -14.30 -5.68
CA ALA A 89 -21.64 -14.83 -6.55
C ALA A 89 -20.61 -13.74 -6.93
N LEU A 90 -21.07 -12.53 -7.26
CA LEU A 90 -20.18 -11.42 -7.59
C LEU A 90 -19.34 -10.99 -6.37
N ASP A 91 -19.95 -10.89 -5.19
CA ASP A 91 -19.21 -10.56 -3.96
C ASP A 91 -18.12 -11.60 -3.67
N PHE A 92 -18.44 -12.89 -3.79
CA PHE A 92 -17.44 -13.95 -3.63
C PHE A 92 -16.30 -13.83 -4.64
N LEU A 93 -16.64 -13.75 -5.93
CA LEU A 93 -15.64 -13.73 -7.00
C LEU A 93 -14.70 -12.51 -6.88
N VAL A 94 -15.26 -11.31 -6.68
CA VAL A 94 -14.46 -10.11 -6.51
C VAL A 94 -13.56 -10.22 -5.29
N ARG A 95 -14.11 -10.65 -4.14
CA ARG A 95 -13.32 -10.77 -2.89
C ARG A 95 -12.19 -11.77 -2.99
N LYS A 96 -12.39 -12.88 -3.70
CA LYS A 96 -11.38 -13.94 -3.81
C LYS A 96 -10.32 -13.68 -4.87
N PHE A 97 -10.64 -12.87 -5.89
CA PHE A 97 -9.68 -12.51 -6.93
C PHE A 97 -8.97 -11.19 -6.69
N ALA A 98 -9.47 -10.34 -5.79
CA ALA A 98 -8.91 -9.01 -5.56
C ALA A 98 -7.40 -9.01 -5.21
N ASP A 99 -6.92 -10.03 -4.52
CA ASP A 99 -5.52 -10.19 -4.10
C ASP A 99 -4.70 -11.17 -4.96
N ARG A 100 -5.37 -11.99 -5.78
CA ARG A 100 -4.73 -13.09 -6.51
C ARG A 100 -4.68 -12.88 -8.02
N ASP A 101 -5.74 -12.31 -8.58
CA ASP A 101 -5.87 -12.01 -10.01
C ASP A 101 -6.72 -10.75 -10.20
N THR A 102 -6.04 -9.62 -10.14
CA THR A 102 -6.67 -8.29 -10.24
C THR A 102 -7.46 -8.12 -11.53
N ARG A 103 -6.99 -8.68 -12.66
CA ARG A 103 -7.68 -8.61 -13.95
C ARG A 103 -9.02 -9.35 -13.92
N ARG A 104 -9.08 -10.50 -13.23
CA ARG A 104 -10.35 -11.21 -13.04
C ARG A 104 -11.29 -10.44 -12.11
N ALA A 105 -10.79 -9.87 -11.02
CA ALA A 105 -11.60 -9.04 -10.13
C ALA A 105 -12.21 -7.85 -10.88
N GLU A 106 -11.42 -7.11 -11.66
CA GLU A 106 -11.88 -5.99 -12.50
C GLU A 106 -12.92 -6.45 -13.54
N LYS A 107 -12.73 -7.62 -14.15
CA LYS A 107 -13.72 -8.21 -15.06
C LYS A 107 -15.07 -8.45 -14.37
N TYR A 108 -15.10 -8.97 -13.14
CA TYR A 108 -16.36 -9.20 -12.41
C TYR A 108 -16.99 -7.89 -11.93
N ILE A 109 -16.20 -6.89 -11.58
CA ILE A 109 -16.70 -5.54 -11.27
C ILE A 109 -17.39 -4.96 -12.51
N ALA A 110 -16.74 -4.97 -13.67
CA ALA A 110 -17.33 -4.51 -14.93
C ALA A 110 -18.58 -5.35 -15.34
N LEU A 111 -18.55 -6.66 -15.10
CA LEU A 111 -19.68 -7.54 -15.37
C LEU A 111 -20.89 -7.21 -14.49
N SER A 112 -20.66 -6.72 -13.28
CA SER A 112 -21.73 -6.32 -12.35
C SER A 112 -22.63 -5.22 -12.93
N ASP A 113 -22.09 -4.31 -13.77
CA ASP A 113 -22.87 -3.26 -14.43
C ASP A 113 -23.88 -3.82 -15.41
N SER A 114 -23.56 -4.92 -16.10
CA SER A 114 -24.44 -5.57 -17.07
C SER A 114 -25.44 -6.52 -16.43
N ILE A 115 -25.05 -7.22 -15.36
CA ILE A 115 -25.91 -8.21 -14.66
C ILE A 115 -26.90 -7.52 -13.73
N LEU A 116 -26.48 -6.46 -13.07
CA LEU A 116 -27.26 -5.69 -12.09
C LEU A 116 -27.39 -4.22 -12.51
N PRO A 117 -28.06 -3.92 -13.63
CA PRO A 117 -28.18 -2.57 -14.14
C PRO A 117 -29.08 -1.68 -13.24
N GLY A 118 -28.92 -0.36 -13.41
CA GLY A 118 -29.78 0.63 -12.77
C GLY A 118 -29.30 1.13 -11.40
N SER A 119 -29.92 2.21 -10.93
CA SER A 119 -29.54 2.90 -9.69
C SER A 119 -29.80 2.05 -8.44
N ARG A 120 -30.80 1.19 -8.44
CA ARG A 120 -31.12 0.29 -7.31
C ARG A 120 -29.94 -0.60 -6.89
N HIS A 121 -29.02 -0.91 -7.80
CA HIS A 121 -27.86 -1.75 -7.51
C HIS A 121 -26.55 -0.97 -7.46
N ALA A 122 -26.59 0.37 -7.61
CA ALA A 122 -25.41 1.21 -7.65
C ALA A 122 -24.55 1.04 -6.37
N LEU A 123 -25.16 1.09 -5.19
CA LEU A 123 -24.44 0.93 -3.93
C LEU A 123 -23.78 -0.44 -3.77
N PHE A 124 -24.41 -1.50 -4.28
CA PHE A 124 -23.77 -2.83 -4.27
C PHE A 124 -22.55 -2.86 -5.21
N ARG A 125 -22.67 -2.31 -6.43
CA ARG A 125 -21.54 -2.22 -7.36
C ARG A 125 -20.40 -1.37 -6.78
N SER A 126 -20.73 -0.22 -6.18
CA SER A 126 -19.74 0.58 -5.44
C SER A 126 -19.08 -0.19 -4.29
N SER A 127 -19.81 -1.09 -3.61
CA SER A 127 -19.22 -1.91 -2.55
C SER A 127 -18.20 -2.92 -3.08
N LEU A 128 -18.43 -3.50 -4.25
CA LEU A 128 -17.45 -4.39 -4.90
C LEU A 128 -16.18 -3.63 -5.27
N TYR A 129 -16.34 -2.45 -5.85
CA TYR A 129 -15.21 -1.61 -6.25
C TYR A 129 -14.44 -1.08 -5.02
N ALA A 130 -15.16 -0.60 -4.01
CA ALA A 130 -14.57 -0.15 -2.75
C ALA A 130 -13.77 -1.26 -2.05
N TYR A 131 -14.31 -2.48 -2.00
CA TYR A 131 -13.59 -3.63 -1.46
C TYR A 131 -12.35 -3.96 -2.28
N TYR A 132 -12.45 -3.96 -3.60
CA TYR A 132 -11.31 -4.18 -4.50
C TYR A 132 -10.20 -3.16 -4.25
N LEU A 133 -10.52 -1.86 -4.22
CA LEU A 133 -9.55 -0.80 -3.94
C LEU A 133 -8.92 -0.94 -2.55
N TRP A 134 -9.75 -1.18 -1.53
CA TRP A 134 -9.27 -1.42 -0.17
C TRP A 134 -8.27 -2.58 -0.14
N LYS A 135 -8.55 -3.67 -0.84
CA LYS A 135 -7.67 -4.84 -0.92
C LYS A 135 -6.37 -4.53 -1.67
N GLN A 136 -6.44 -3.78 -2.78
CA GLN A 136 -5.25 -3.33 -3.52
C GLN A 136 -4.34 -2.45 -2.66
N MET A 137 -4.92 -1.62 -1.81
CA MET A 137 -4.16 -0.78 -0.89
C MET A 137 -3.44 -1.61 0.17
N ASN A 138 -4.15 -2.51 0.81
CA ASN A 138 -3.64 -3.24 1.97
C ASN A 138 -2.67 -4.38 1.60
N ASP A 139 -2.94 -5.11 0.52
CA ASP A 139 -2.16 -6.32 0.19
C ASP A 139 -1.10 -6.08 -0.89
N ASN A 140 -1.37 -5.21 -1.85
CA ASN A 140 -0.51 -5.04 -3.03
C ASN A 140 0.28 -3.73 -3.00
N ASN A 141 0.10 -2.86 -2.00
CA ASN A 141 0.70 -1.51 -1.96
C ASN A 141 0.49 -0.72 -3.27
N SER A 142 -0.60 -0.98 -3.98
CA SER A 142 -0.86 -0.38 -5.29
C SER A 142 -1.35 1.05 -5.14
N ILE A 143 -0.42 1.95 -4.82
CA ILE A 143 -0.65 3.40 -4.80
C ILE A 143 -1.23 3.87 -6.13
N GLU A 144 -0.76 3.30 -7.23
CA GLU A 144 -1.20 3.66 -8.58
C GLU A 144 -2.70 3.42 -8.80
N THR A 145 -3.23 2.26 -8.40
CA THR A 145 -4.65 1.93 -8.56
C THR A 145 -5.53 2.89 -7.77
N VAL A 146 -5.14 3.22 -6.54
CA VAL A 146 -5.88 4.15 -5.67
C VAL A 146 -5.76 5.57 -6.19
N THR A 147 -4.56 6.00 -6.62
CA THR A 147 -4.35 7.34 -7.20
C THR A 147 -5.19 7.52 -8.44
N ARG A 148 -5.23 6.54 -9.35
CA ARG A 148 -6.08 6.55 -10.55
C ARG A 148 -7.56 6.68 -10.19
N ALA A 149 -8.06 5.88 -9.24
CA ALA A 149 -9.45 5.97 -8.78
C ALA A 149 -9.77 7.35 -8.19
N LEU A 150 -8.86 7.93 -7.39
CA LEU A 150 -9.02 9.27 -6.85
C LEU A 150 -8.95 10.37 -7.91
N GLU A 151 -8.14 10.21 -8.96
CA GLU A 151 -8.07 11.14 -10.08
C GLU A 151 -9.36 11.13 -10.90
N GLU A 152 -9.91 9.94 -11.16
CA GLU A 152 -11.22 9.80 -11.79
C GLU A 152 -12.32 10.49 -10.97
N LEU A 153 -12.27 10.38 -9.64
CA LEU A 153 -13.20 11.06 -8.74
C LEU A 153 -12.94 12.57 -8.62
N LYS A 154 -11.67 13.00 -8.60
CA LYS A 154 -11.30 14.44 -8.61
C LYS A 154 -11.72 15.17 -9.88
N GLY A 155 -11.75 14.50 -11.01
CA GLY A 155 -12.26 15.05 -12.27
C GLY A 155 -13.76 15.34 -12.26
N LYS A 156 -14.50 14.78 -11.31
CA LYS A 156 -15.94 14.99 -11.12
C LYS A 156 -16.16 16.13 -10.11
N ASN A 157 -16.99 17.10 -10.48
CA ASN A 157 -17.42 18.16 -9.54
C ASN A 157 -18.34 17.52 -8.49
N TYR A 158 -17.97 17.56 -7.20
CA TYR A 158 -18.71 16.96 -6.09
C TYR A 158 -20.20 17.35 -6.08
N ASP A 159 -20.52 18.62 -6.41
CA ASP A 159 -21.89 19.12 -6.44
C ASP A 159 -22.76 18.51 -7.56
N ARG A 160 -22.10 17.95 -8.58
CA ARG A 160 -22.77 17.30 -9.75
C ARG A 160 -22.84 15.78 -9.63
N LEU A 161 -22.26 15.20 -8.58
CA LEU A 161 -22.31 13.75 -8.32
C LEU A 161 -23.73 13.35 -7.94
N THR A 162 -24.16 12.16 -8.36
CA THR A 162 -25.38 11.53 -7.83
C THR A 162 -25.21 11.24 -6.34
N PRO A 163 -26.31 11.04 -5.61
CA PRO A 163 -26.20 10.68 -4.18
C PRO A 163 -25.33 9.45 -3.92
N GLU A 164 -25.41 8.43 -4.79
CA GLU A 164 -24.62 7.20 -4.70
C GLU A 164 -23.15 7.47 -4.97
N GLU A 165 -22.84 8.24 -6.02
CA GLU A 165 -21.45 8.65 -6.33
C GLU A 165 -20.82 9.50 -5.23
N ARG A 166 -21.63 10.31 -4.51
CA ARG A 166 -21.14 11.07 -3.34
C ARG A 166 -20.73 10.16 -2.19
N ILE A 167 -21.53 9.13 -1.91
CA ILE A 167 -21.22 8.15 -0.87
C ILE A 167 -19.89 7.45 -1.20
N GLU A 168 -19.74 7.00 -2.44
CA GLU A 168 -18.52 6.39 -2.93
C GLU A 168 -17.32 7.33 -2.81
N TRP A 169 -17.48 8.58 -3.25
CA TRP A 169 -16.44 9.60 -3.17
C TRP A 169 -16.00 9.89 -1.74
N GLU A 170 -16.95 10.02 -0.83
CA GLU A 170 -16.68 10.23 0.59
C GLU A 170 -15.92 9.05 1.20
N PHE A 171 -16.40 7.83 0.95
CA PHE A 171 -15.74 6.62 1.43
C PHE A 171 -14.32 6.48 0.90
N LEU A 172 -14.13 6.60 -0.43
CA LEU A 172 -12.81 6.48 -1.05
C LEU A 172 -11.85 7.59 -0.63
N THR A 173 -12.36 8.81 -0.36
CA THR A 173 -11.53 9.90 0.18
C THR A 173 -11.05 9.56 1.59
N GLY A 174 -11.92 9.04 2.46
CA GLY A 174 -11.55 8.55 3.78
C GLY A 174 -10.48 7.47 3.72
N LEU A 175 -10.69 6.47 2.88
CA LEU A 175 -9.77 5.37 2.64
C LEU A 175 -8.39 5.85 2.15
N ALA A 176 -8.34 6.79 1.20
CA ALA A 176 -7.10 7.34 0.69
C ALA A 176 -6.35 8.17 1.73
N ILE A 177 -7.08 8.88 2.59
CA ILE A 177 -6.49 9.57 3.72
C ILE A 177 -5.91 8.55 4.71
N ASP A 178 -6.57 7.47 5.05
CA ASP A 178 -6.03 6.42 5.91
C ASP A 178 -4.75 5.83 5.32
N PHE A 179 -4.78 5.45 4.06
CA PHE A 179 -3.62 4.88 3.38
C PHE A 179 -2.42 5.84 3.30
N SER A 180 -2.63 7.11 2.94
CA SER A 180 -1.55 8.10 2.88
C SER A 180 -0.88 8.32 4.24
N SER A 181 -1.55 7.94 5.34
CA SER A 181 -1.05 8.01 6.69
C SER A 181 0.10 7.07 6.99
N VAL A 182 0.08 5.93 6.39
CA VAL A 182 1.11 4.91 6.60
C VAL A 182 2.46 5.36 6.03
N THR A 183 2.43 6.26 5.05
CA THR A 183 3.61 6.68 4.27
C THR A 183 4.22 8.00 4.67
N THR A 184 3.56 8.85 5.50
CA THR A 184 4.04 10.19 5.84
C THR A 184 4.10 10.45 7.35
N GLU A 185 5.16 11.15 7.82
CA GLU A 185 5.34 11.49 9.25
C GLU A 185 4.37 12.57 9.78
N ALA A 186 3.71 13.35 8.91
CA ALA A 186 2.90 14.53 9.25
C ALA A 186 1.40 14.23 9.32
N TYR A 187 1.00 13.04 9.67
CA TYR A 187 -0.31 12.53 9.39
C TYR A 187 -1.27 12.51 10.58
N ASP A 188 -2.51 12.88 10.30
CA ASP A 188 -3.62 12.88 11.23
C ASP A 188 -4.74 11.96 10.72
N ILE A 189 -4.67 10.68 11.13
CA ILE A 189 -5.66 9.65 10.81
C ILE A 189 -7.09 10.12 11.12
N ALA A 190 -7.24 10.95 12.16
CA ALA A 190 -8.54 11.48 12.54
C ALA A 190 -9.23 12.27 11.41
N LYS A 191 -8.49 12.75 10.41
CA LYS A 191 -9.08 13.43 9.24
C LYS A 191 -9.84 12.50 8.31
N ALA A 192 -9.57 11.19 8.33
CA ALA A 192 -10.32 10.20 7.54
C ALA A 192 -11.73 9.97 8.11
N ILE A 193 -11.86 9.99 9.43
CA ILE A 193 -13.09 9.66 10.14
C ILE A 193 -14.31 10.43 9.62
N PRO A 194 -14.30 11.79 9.51
CA PRO A 194 -15.47 12.54 9.07
C PRO A 194 -15.96 12.18 7.67
N TYR A 195 -15.08 11.71 6.79
CA TYR A 195 -15.46 11.29 5.43
C TYR A 195 -16.22 9.97 5.47
N VAL A 196 -15.72 8.98 6.20
CA VAL A 196 -16.40 7.69 6.34
C VAL A 196 -17.69 7.80 7.14
N GLU A 197 -17.72 8.65 8.19
CA GLU A 197 -18.97 8.94 8.94
C GLU A 197 -20.04 9.57 8.05
N ARG A 198 -19.69 10.53 7.17
CA ARG A 198 -20.65 11.13 6.22
C ARG A 198 -21.13 10.12 5.18
N ALA A 199 -20.24 9.29 4.65
CA ALA A 199 -20.63 8.20 3.76
C ALA A 199 -21.66 7.29 4.43
N LEU A 200 -21.43 6.92 5.68
CA LEU A 200 -22.31 6.09 6.49
C LEU A 200 -23.67 6.77 6.77
N GLU A 201 -23.66 8.06 7.10
CA GLU A 201 -24.88 8.84 7.32
C GLU A 201 -25.74 8.90 6.05
N ASN A 202 -25.10 9.12 4.90
CA ASN A 202 -25.79 9.16 3.61
C ASN A 202 -26.32 7.77 3.21
N LEU A 203 -25.59 6.69 3.50
CA LEU A 203 -26.04 5.31 3.28
C LEU A 203 -27.34 4.97 4.03
N ARG A 204 -27.51 5.49 5.24
CA ARG A 204 -28.71 5.22 6.07
C ARG A 204 -30.02 5.68 5.44
N LYS A 205 -29.98 6.54 4.43
CA LYS A 205 -31.15 6.99 3.65
C LYS A 205 -31.71 5.92 2.70
N TYR A 206 -30.93 4.88 2.44
CA TYR A 206 -31.29 3.79 1.52
C TYR A 206 -31.83 2.57 2.26
N PRO A 207 -32.67 1.74 1.58
CA PRO A 207 -33.12 0.47 2.13
C PRO A 207 -31.93 -0.42 2.53
N LEU A 208 -32.09 -1.22 3.58
CA LEU A 208 -31.02 -2.08 4.10
C LEU A 208 -30.47 -3.05 3.03
N GLU A 209 -31.31 -3.61 2.19
CA GLU A 209 -30.95 -4.55 1.11
C GLU A 209 -29.99 -3.94 0.08
N GLU A 210 -30.04 -2.64 -0.11
CA GLU A 210 -29.20 -1.92 -1.08
C GLU A 210 -27.86 -1.49 -0.47
N ARG A 211 -27.88 -1.01 0.79
CA ARG A 211 -26.73 -0.41 1.45
C ARG A 211 -25.85 -1.38 2.24
N LEU A 212 -26.37 -2.54 2.61
CA LEU A 212 -25.79 -3.43 3.63
C LEU A 212 -24.31 -3.74 3.42
N HIS A 213 -23.93 -4.05 2.18
CA HIS A 213 -22.53 -4.41 1.87
C HIS A 213 -21.59 -3.23 2.08
N LEU A 214 -21.93 -2.04 1.58
CA LEU A 214 -21.10 -0.84 1.71
C LEU A 214 -21.13 -0.31 3.15
N GLU A 215 -22.29 -0.34 3.82
CA GLU A 215 -22.43 0.03 5.23
C GLU A 215 -21.52 -0.81 6.13
N LYS A 216 -21.44 -2.12 5.85
CA LYS A 216 -20.55 -3.02 6.57
C LYS A 216 -19.07 -2.67 6.36
N ILE A 217 -18.66 -2.34 5.12
CA ILE A 217 -17.30 -1.92 4.82
C ILE A 217 -16.99 -0.58 5.53
N CYS A 218 -17.91 0.38 5.53
CA CYS A 218 -17.74 1.65 6.24
C CYS A 218 -17.57 1.45 7.76
N HIS A 219 -18.36 0.58 8.38
CA HIS A 219 -18.21 0.26 9.80
C HIS A 219 -16.90 -0.44 10.11
N ASP A 220 -16.44 -1.33 9.23
CA ASP A 220 -15.16 -2.02 9.38
C ASP A 220 -14.00 -1.02 9.32
N GLU A 221 -14.00 -0.13 8.35
CA GLU A 221 -13.03 0.96 8.21
C GLU A 221 -13.06 1.91 9.42
N LEU A 222 -14.24 2.38 9.85
CA LEU A 222 -14.37 3.22 11.03
C LEU A 222 -13.84 2.52 12.29
N SER A 223 -14.03 1.22 12.41
CA SER A 223 -13.51 0.47 13.55
C SER A 223 -11.99 0.50 13.60
N ASP A 224 -11.31 0.42 12.46
CA ASP A 224 -9.86 0.50 12.36
C ASP A 224 -9.35 1.92 12.65
N LEU A 225 -9.98 2.92 12.06
CA LEU A 225 -9.67 4.33 12.32
C LEU A 225 -9.82 4.69 13.81
N TYR A 226 -10.92 4.27 14.45
CA TYR A 226 -11.13 4.51 15.87
C TYR A 226 -10.14 3.74 16.75
N MET A 227 -9.77 2.51 16.39
CA MET A 227 -8.73 1.77 17.10
C MET A 227 -7.39 2.50 17.05
N LEU A 228 -7.01 3.00 15.89
CA LEU A 228 -5.78 3.78 15.70
C LEU A 228 -5.78 5.09 16.49
N CYS A 229 -6.95 5.75 16.57
CA CYS A 229 -7.15 6.96 17.37
C CYS A 229 -7.36 6.68 18.87
N LYS A 230 -7.38 5.41 19.31
CA LYS A 230 -7.72 4.97 20.67
C LYS A 230 -9.10 5.44 21.14
N ASP A 231 -10.06 5.47 20.25
CA ASP A 231 -11.44 5.87 20.52
C ASP A 231 -12.30 4.65 20.87
N LYS A 232 -13.06 4.73 21.98
CA LYS A 232 -13.94 3.65 22.44
C LYS A 232 -15.06 3.30 21.46
N ARG A 233 -15.36 4.19 20.51
CA ARG A 233 -16.35 3.92 19.45
C ARG A 233 -15.97 2.75 18.55
N ALA A 234 -14.71 2.32 18.55
CA ALA A 234 -14.26 1.15 17.82
C ALA A 234 -15.05 -0.13 18.17
N GLU A 235 -15.33 -0.36 19.46
CA GLU A 235 -16.14 -1.51 19.92
C GLU A 235 -17.55 -1.49 19.30
N GLU A 236 -18.16 -0.33 19.28
CA GLU A 236 -19.50 -0.15 18.70
C GLU A 236 -19.49 -0.46 17.19
N GLN A 237 -18.50 0.04 16.46
CA GLN A 237 -18.42 -0.19 15.01
C GLN A 237 -18.25 -1.67 14.68
N ILE A 238 -17.41 -2.40 15.40
CA ILE A 238 -17.26 -3.85 15.22
C ILE A 238 -18.61 -4.55 15.56
N GLY A 239 -19.29 -4.09 16.60
CA GLY A 239 -20.64 -4.58 16.94
C GLY A 239 -21.65 -4.40 15.81
N GLN A 240 -21.64 -3.22 15.15
CA GLN A 240 -22.50 -2.96 13.98
C GLN A 240 -22.15 -3.89 12.81
N CYS A 241 -20.87 -4.16 12.55
CA CYS A 241 -20.46 -5.14 11.54
C CYS A 241 -21.04 -6.53 11.81
N ILE A 242 -21.00 -6.98 13.07
CA ILE A 242 -21.59 -8.27 13.48
C ILE A 242 -23.10 -8.28 13.25
N ASP A 243 -23.79 -7.20 13.63
CA ASP A 243 -25.24 -7.09 13.50
C ASP A 243 -25.69 -7.04 12.03
N LEU A 244 -24.99 -6.28 11.21
CA LEU A 244 -25.22 -6.24 9.76
C LEU A 244 -24.97 -7.61 9.12
N HIS A 245 -23.94 -8.31 9.56
CA HIS A 245 -23.67 -9.67 9.06
C HIS A 245 -24.78 -10.64 9.42
N ARG A 246 -25.34 -10.57 10.64
CA ARG A 246 -26.49 -11.35 11.06
C ARG A 246 -27.75 -11.02 10.26
N LYS A 247 -28.00 -9.72 10.03
CA LYS A 247 -29.14 -9.26 9.21
C LYS A 247 -29.02 -9.77 7.76
N TRP A 248 -27.82 -9.73 7.20
CA TRP A 248 -27.57 -10.26 5.87
C TRP A 248 -27.88 -11.77 5.77
N LEU A 249 -27.52 -12.53 6.79
CA LEU A 249 -27.85 -13.97 6.85
C LEU A 249 -29.35 -14.21 7.00
N ALA A 250 -30.04 -13.37 7.74
CA ALA A 250 -31.48 -13.47 7.95
C ALA A 250 -32.32 -13.06 6.73
N MET A 251 -31.74 -12.32 5.76
CA MET A 251 -32.43 -11.93 4.53
C MET A 251 -32.58 -13.07 3.52
N ASP A 252 -31.89 -14.19 3.73
CA ASP A 252 -31.87 -15.31 2.81
C ASP A 252 -32.73 -16.47 3.32
N ASP A 253 -34.06 -16.25 3.36
CA ASP A 253 -35.04 -17.28 3.74
C ASP A 253 -35.12 -18.46 2.74
N ARG A 254 -34.54 -18.32 1.55
CA ARG A 254 -34.66 -19.30 0.45
C ARG A 254 -33.64 -20.42 0.55
N PHE A 255 -32.65 -20.32 1.42
CA PHE A 255 -31.61 -21.29 1.52
C PHE A 255 -31.27 -21.60 2.98
N GLU A 256 -31.63 -22.78 3.45
CA GLU A 256 -30.84 -23.42 4.49
C GLU A 256 -29.42 -23.61 3.95
N ARG A 257 -28.60 -22.58 4.06
CA ARG A 257 -27.16 -22.64 3.67
C ARG A 257 -26.37 -23.07 4.89
N PRO A 258 -26.12 -24.38 5.09
CA PRO A 258 -25.37 -24.86 6.24
C PRO A 258 -23.88 -24.44 6.21
N HIS A 259 -23.41 -23.80 5.15
CA HIS A 259 -21.98 -23.66 4.86
C HIS A 259 -21.48 -22.25 4.56
N ARG A 260 -22.31 -21.20 4.69
CA ARG A 260 -21.72 -19.84 4.74
C ARG A 260 -20.83 -19.74 5.97
N ASP A 261 -19.60 -19.30 5.76
CA ASP A 261 -18.62 -19.11 6.83
C ASP A 261 -19.00 -17.96 7.79
N THR A 262 -20.16 -18.13 8.42
CA THR A 262 -20.65 -17.24 9.48
C THR A 262 -19.72 -17.30 10.66
N THR A 263 -19.20 -18.47 10.93
CA THR A 263 -18.31 -18.77 12.03
C THR A 263 -16.97 -18.04 11.86
N GLY A 264 -16.40 -18.05 10.64
CA GLY A 264 -15.15 -17.36 10.36
C GLY A 264 -15.26 -15.85 10.43
N TYR A 265 -16.37 -15.27 9.92
CA TYR A 265 -16.59 -13.83 10.06
C TYR A 265 -16.73 -13.41 11.54
N MET A 266 -17.58 -14.12 12.29
CA MET A 266 -17.79 -13.84 13.71
C MET A 266 -16.51 -14.01 14.53
N MET A 267 -15.74 -15.05 14.24
CA MET A 267 -14.44 -15.32 14.85
C MET A 267 -13.49 -14.12 14.66
N ARG A 268 -13.31 -13.67 13.41
CA ARG A 268 -12.46 -12.50 13.10
C ARG A 268 -12.94 -11.23 13.78
N ALA A 269 -14.25 -10.97 13.81
CA ALA A 269 -14.81 -9.81 14.49
C ALA A 269 -14.52 -9.85 16.00
N TYR A 270 -14.66 -11.00 16.65
CA TYR A 270 -14.29 -11.13 18.08
C TYR A 270 -12.76 -11.06 18.28
N ALA A 271 -11.96 -11.60 17.36
CA ALA A 271 -10.50 -11.39 17.39
C ALA A 271 -10.16 -9.91 17.34
N LYS A 272 -10.78 -9.14 16.42
CA LYS A 272 -10.64 -7.69 16.32
C LYS A 272 -11.00 -6.98 17.63
N MET A 273 -12.06 -7.44 18.33
CA MET A 273 -12.43 -6.90 19.63
C MET A 273 -11.39 -7.17 20.72
N VAL A 274 -10.63 -8.27 20.66
CA VAL A 274 -9.51 -8.54 21.58
C VAL A 274 -8.38 -7.51 21.41
N TYR A 275 -8.23 -6.91 20.23
CA TYR A 275 -7.26 -5.86 20.01
C TYR A 275 -7.63 -4.50 20.64
N LEU A 276 -8.88 -4.31 21.07
CA LEU A 276 -9.33 -3.07 21.74
C LEU A 276 -8.73 -2.87 23.13
N ARG A 277 -8.14 -3.86 23.73
CA ARG A 277 -7.50 -3.96 25.05
C ARG A 277 -7.78 -2.81 26.04
N ASP A 278 -7.10 -1.67 25.86
CA ASP A 278 -7.17 -0.50 26.74
C ASP A 278 -8.49 0.31 26.59
N LEU A 279 -9.29 0.00 25.57
CA LEU A 279 -10.55 0.68 25.28
C LEU A 279 -11.76 -0.01 25.91
N ILE A 280 -11.60 -1.28 26.34
CA ILE A 280 -12.66 -2.10 26.93
C ILE A 280 -12.28 -2.62 28.31
N SER A 281 -13.28 -3.04 29.09
CA SER A 281 -13.03 -3.66 30.40
C SER A 281 -12.38 -5.04 30.26
N ARG A 282 -11.69 -5.47 31.31
CA ARG A 282 -11.04 -6.80 31.35
C ARG A 282 -12.04 -7.95 31.22
N ASP A 283 -13.25 -7.77 31.73
CA ASP A 283 -14.32 -8.77 31.62
C ASP A 283 -14.78 -8.92 30.17
N LYS A 284 -15.01 -7.81 29.47
CA LYS A 284 -15.34 -7.81 28.03
C LYS A 284 -14.21 -8.40 27.19
N LEU A 285 -12.95 -8.05 27.51
CA LEU A 285 -11.80 -8.61 26.82
C LEU A 285 -11.78 -10.15 26.93
N ASN A 286 -12.02 -10.69 28.14
CA ASN A 286 -12.11 -12.12 28.34
C ASN A 286 -13.32 -12.73 27.62
N GLU A 287 -14.47 -12.09 27.66
CA GLU A 287 -15.67 -12.53 26.94
C GLU A 287 -15.42 -12.69 25.45
N TYR A 288 -14.84 -11.66 24.80
CA TYR A 288 -14.55 -11.68 23.38
C TYR A 288 -13.49 -12.70 23.02
N TYR A 289 -12.46 -12.84 23.87
CA TYR A 289 -11.47 -13.88 23.73
C TYR A 289 -12.09 -15.28 23.74
N GLN A 290 -12.95 -15.60 24.73
CA GLN A 290 -13.61 -16.90 24.83
C GLN A 290 -14.52 -17.18 23.62
N LYS A 291 -15.27 -16.16 23.15
CA LYS A 291 -16.10 -16.28 21.95
C LYS A 291 -15.25 -16.56 20.70
N CYS A 292 -14.15 -15.85 20.52
CA CYS A 292 -13.24 -16.07 19.39
C CYS A 292 -12.66 -17.49 19.44
N ILE A 293 -12.08 -17.88 20.57
CA ILE A 293 -11.45 -19.20 20.72
C ILE A 293 -12.46 -20.35 20.56
N GLY A 294 -13.69 -20.19 21.07
CA GLY A 294 -14.76 -21.16 20.86
C GLY A 294 -15.05 -21.41 19.39
N LEU A 295 -15.19 -20.33 18.62
CA LEU A 295 -15.43 -20.40 17.18
C LEU A 295 -14.20 -20.94 16.42
N ALA A 296 -12.99 -20.52 16.79
CA ALA A 296 -11.77 -20.98 16.16
C ALA A 296 -11.53 -22.49 16.38
N ARG A 297 -11.83 -22.99 17.59
CA ARG A 297 -11.79 -24.44 17.89
C ARG A 297 -12.80 -25.23 17.07
N ALA A 298 -14.04 -24.73 16.94
CA ALA A 298 -15.06 -25.37 16.14
C ALA A 298 -14.66 -25.48 14.65
N ARG A 299 -13.82 -24.56 14.15
CA ARG A 299 -13.28 -24.57 12.78
C ARG A 299 -11.96 -25.35 12.65
N GLY A 300 -11.30 -25.69 13.74
CA GLY A 300 -9.94 -26.24 13.70
C GLY A 300 -8.88 -25.22 13.28
N ASP A 301 -9.16 -23.91 13.41
CA ASP A 301 -8.23 -22.84 13.01
C ASP A 301 -7.18 -22.57 14.11
N MET A 302 -6.10 -23.36 14.04
CA MET A 302 -5.01 -23.27 15.00
C MET A 302 -4.24 -21.94 14.88
N ALA A 303 -4.19 -21.35 13.68
CA ALA A 303 -3.51 -20.06 13.48
C ALA A 303 -4.23 -18.96 14.28
N GLU A 304 -5.55 -18.89 14.15
CA GLU A 304 -6.37 -17.91 14.87
C GLU A 304 -6.33 -18.17 16.40
N ILE A 305 -6.39 -19.43 16.83
CA ILE A 305 -6.28 -19.77 18.25
C ILE A 305 -4.98 -19.20 18.83
N TYR A 306 -3.86 -19.43 18.17
CA TYR A 306 -2.56 -19.01 18.69
C TYR A 306 -2.37 -17.49 18.62
N SER A 307 -2.72 -16.85 17.51
CA SER A 307 -2.56 -15.40 17.35
C SER A 307 -3.44 -14.62 18.33
N THR A 308 -4.72 -14.98 18.45
CA THR A 308 -5.65 -14.33 19.37
C THR A 308 -5.27 -14.61 20.83
N SER A 309 -4.79 -15.82 21.17
CA SER A 309 -4.31 -16.13 22.53
C SER A 309 -3.05 -15.33 22.86
N ALA A 310 -2.10 -15.24 21.95
CA ALA A 310 -0.91 -14.43 22.15
C ALA A 310 -1.29 -12.97 22.49
N ARG A 311 -2.24 -12.43 21.73
CA ARG A 311 -2.73 -11.06 21.97
C ARG A 311 -3.44 -10.89 23.29
N TYR A 312 -4.33 -11.83 23.64
CA TYR A 312 -5.03 -11.80 24.93
C TYR A 312 -4.06 -11.81 26.11
N TYR A 313 -3.09 -12.72 26.11
CA TYR A 313 -2.09 -12.80 27.17
C TYR A 313 -1.16 -11.59 27.20
N GLN A 314 -0.82 -11.01 26.07
CA GLN A 314 -0.13 -9.72 26.01
C GLN A 314 -0.95 -8.61 26.68
N CYS A 315 -2.26 -8.54 26.43
CA CYS A 315 -3.15 -7.54 27.02
C CYS A 315 -3.34 -7.74 28.53
N THR A 316 -3.27 -8.97 29.01
CA THR A 316 -3.42 -9.30 30.44
C THR A 316 -2.11 -9.26 31.22
N GLY A 317 -0.96 -9.04 30.56
CA GLY A 317 0.36 -8.94 31.18
C GLY A 317 1.05 -10.27 31.43
N ASP A 318 0.49 -11.39 30.95
CA ASP A 318 1.14 -12.71 31.01
C ASP A 318 2.03 -12.90 29.78
N TYR A 319 3.17 -12.25 29.82
CA TYR A 319 4.08 -12.19 28.68
C TYR A 319 4.71 -13.54 28.34
N GLU A 320 4.92 -14.42 29.33
CA GLU A 320 5.45 -15.76 29.10
C GLU A 320 4.51 -16.59 28.22
N ARG A 321 3.21 -16.62 28.57
CA ARG A 321 2.22 -17.29 27.73
C ARG A 321 2.06 -16.61 26.37
N ALA A 322 2.09 -15.27 26.33
CA ALA A 322 2.02 -14.54 25.07
C ALA A 322 3.13 -14.97 24.11
N VAL A 323 4.38 -15.05 24.57
CA VAL A 323 5.53 -15.51 23.77
C VAL A 323 5.34 -16.95 23.31
N ALA A 324 4.91 -17.87 24.18
CA ALA A 324 4.69 -19.27 23.80
C ALA A 324 3.65 -19.41 22.67
N TYR A 325 2.58 -18.60 22.70
CA TYR A 325 1.59 -18.58 21.64
C TYR A 325 2.10 -17.90 20.36
N ILE A 326 2.96 -16.88 20.47
CA ILE A 326 3.62 -16.27 19.30
C ILE A 326 4.53 -17.30 18.62
N ASP A 327 5.31 -18.08 19.36
CA ASP A 327 6.16 -19.14 18.79
C ASP A 327 5.32 -20.19 18.05
N SER A 328 4.17 -20.54 18.61
CA SER A 328 3.21 -21.44 17.97
C SER A 328 2.64 -20.81 16.69
N THR A 329 2.30 -19.53 16.70
CA THR A 329 1.84 -18.78 15.53
C THR A 329 2.92 -18.77 14.45
N ILE A 330 4.15 -18.42 14.76
CA ILE A 330 5.29 -18.42 13.83
C ILE A 330 5.46 -19.80 13.19
N THR A 331 5.34 -20.87 13.99
CA THR A 331 5.47 -22.24 13.50
C THR A 331 4.40 -22.58 12.48
N VAL A 332 3.15 -22.22 12.75
CA VAL A 332 2.02 -22.45 11.83
C VAL A 332 2.20 -21.63 10.55
N TYR A 333 2.57 -20.37 10.65
CA TYR A 333 2.76 -19.51 9.48
C TYR A 333 3.91 -20.01 8.59
N LYS A 334 5.02 -20.42 9.19
CA LYS A 334 6.14 -21.04 8.44
C LYS A 334 5.74 -22.34 7.76
N SER A 335 4.98 -23.19 8.42
CA SER A 335 4.51 -24.46 7.84
C SER A 335 3.56 -24.26 6.66
N LYS A 336 2.82 -23.15 6.65
CA LYS A 336 1.90 -22.75 5.56
C LYS A 336 2.59 -21.92 4.46
N GLY A 337 3.88 -21.59 4.60
CA GLY A 337 4.61 -20.77 3.63
C GLY A 337 4.23 -19.28 3.62
N ILE A 338 3.55 -18.80 4.66
CA ILE A 338 3.11 -17.41 4.79
C ILE A 338 4.28 -16.56 5.24
N LYS A 339 4.82 -15.74 4.35
CA LYS A 339 6.00 -14.90 4.64
C LYS A 339 5.62 -13.48 5.07
N ALA A 340 4.62 -12.87 4.42
CA ALA A 340 4.27 -11.46 4.58
C ALA A 340 3.92 -11.03 6.01
N ASP A 341 3.36 -11.93 6.83
CA ASP A 341 2.91 -11.61 8.17
C ASP A 341 3.95 -11.92 9.27
N LEU A 342 5.13 -12.43 8.93
CA LEU A 342 6.12 -12.83 9.92
C LEU A 342 6.84 -11.66 10.58
N ALA A 343 7.13 -10.58 9.85
CA ALA A 343 7.86 -9.43 10.40
C ALA A 343 7.10 -8.74 11.56
N PRO A 344 5.79 -8.43 11.46
CA PRO A 344 5.00 -7.91 12.58
C PRO A 344 4.96 -8.85 13.80
N ILE A 345 4.88 -10.18 13.56
CA ILE A 345 4.83 -11.17 14.63
C ILE A 345 6.16 -11.19 15.40
N TYR A 346 7.31 -11.17 14.71
CA TYR A 346 8.62 -11.05 15.35
C TYR A 346 8.83 -9.71 16.06
N ALA A 347 8.27 -8.61 15.53
CA ALA A 347 8.30 -7.32 16.20
C ALA A 347 7.51 -7.36 17.54
N THR A 348 6.34 -8.01 17.55
CA THR A 348 5.56 -8.24 18.77
C THR A 348 6.32 -9.13 19.75
N GLN A 349 6.95 -10.19 19.25
CA GLN A 349 7.79 -11.07 20.06
C GLN A 349 8.94 -10.32 20.73
N SER A 350 9.60 -9.43 19.99
CA SER A 350 10.66 -8.58 20.53
C SER A 350 10.18 -7.70 21.68
N TYR A 351 9.02 -7.05 21.50
CA TYR A 351 8.41 -6.23 22.52
C TYR A 351 8.11 -7.03 23.79
N LEU A 352 7.56 -8.24 23.65
CA LEU A 352 7.25 -9.11 24.79
C LEU A 352 8.51 -9.53 25.55
N TYR A 353 9.58 -9.89 24.86
CA TYR A 353 10.86 -10.18 25.49
C TYR A 353 11.46 -8.97 26.20
N GLU A 354 11.29 -7.76 25.65
CA GLU A 354 11.73 -6.52 26.29
C GLU A 354 10.98 -6.25 27.60
N GLU A 355 9.66 -6.44 27.62
CA GLU A 355 8.82 -6.32 28.82
C GLU A 355 9.18 -7.38 29.89
N MET A 356 9.64 -8.54 29.47
CA MET A 356 10.13 -9.60 30.37
C MET A 356 11.57 -9.36 30.85
N GLY A 357 12.28 -8.36 30.33
CA GLY A 357 13.70 -8.11 30.60
C GLY A 357 14.66 -9.07 29.90
N ASP A 358 14.18 -9.92 28.98
CA ASP A 358 15.01 -10.80 28.18
C ASP A 358 15.53 -10.08 26.92
N TYR A 359 16.45 -9.17 27.14
CA TYR A 359 17.03 -8.36 26.05
C TYR A 359 17.78 -9.17 25.01
N LYS A 360 18.27 -10.35 25.35
CA LYS A 360 18.97 -11.25 24.43
C LYS A 360 18.01 -11.78 23.35
N ASN A 361 16.86 -12.29 23.75
CA ASN A 361 15.87 -12.79 22.83
C ASN A 361 15.11 -11.66 22.14
N ALA A 362 14.90 -10.52 22.81
CA ALA A 362 14.38 -9.30 22.18
C ALA A 362 15.24 -8.85 21.00
N LEU A 363 16.57 -8.78 21.19
CA LEU A 363 17.51 -8.41 20.13
C LEU A 363 17.48 -9.40 18.95
N LYS A 364 17.36 -10.69 19.25
CA LYS A 364 17.23 -11.75 18.23
C LYS A 364 15.98 -11.55 17.36
N ALA A 365 14.86 -11.25 17.99
CA ALA A 365 13.60 -11.01 17.31
C ALA A 365 13.65 -9.72 16.45
N VAL A 366 14.23 -8.62 16.98
CA VAL A 366 14.47 -7.38 16.19
C VAL A 366 15.32 -7.65 14.95
N ARG A 367 16.43 -8.39 15.12
CA ARG A 367 17.31 -8.76 14.01
C ARG A 367 16.56 -9.56 12.94
N THR A 368 15.71 -10.48 13.35
CA THR A 368 14.89 -11.27 12.44
C THR A 368 13.86 -10.39 11.71
N THR A 369 13.18 -9.50 12.42
CA THR A 369 12.26 -8.52 11.84
C THR A 369 12.95 -7.66 10.79
N ASN A 370 14.12 -7.11 11.13
CA ASN A 370 14.87 -6.24 10.22
C ASN A 370 15.37 -7.00 8.98
N ASN A 371 15.80 -8.25 9.13
CA ASN A 371 16.22 -9.08 8.00
C ASN A 371 15.05 -9.40 7.05
N ILE A 372 13.87 -9.72 7.60
CA ILE A 372 12.67 -9.95 6.79
C ILE A 372 12.29 -8.69 6.03
N ARG A 373 12.15 -7.56 6.72
CA ARG A 373 11.81 -6.27 6.11
C ARG A 373 12.85 -5.79 5.08
N PHE A 374 14.11 -6.04 5.34
CA PHE A 374 15.17 -5.73 4.38
C PHE A 374 15.01 -6.55 3.09
N ASN A 375 14.77 -7.85 3.22
CA ASN A 375 14.58 -8.71 2.05
C ASN A 375 13.32 -8.34 1.27
N GLU A 376 12.20 -8.04 1.94
CA GLU A 376 10.98 -7.55 1.32
C GLU A 376 11.22 -6.27 0.51
N ARG A 377 11.91 -5.28 1.09
CA ARG A 377 12.24 -4.03 0.39
C ARG A 377 13.23 -4.23 -0.76
N VAL A 378 14.15 -5.19 -0.66
CA VAL A 378 15.03 -5.55 -1.78
C VAL A 378 14.25 -6.20 -2.91
N GLU A 379 13.30 -7.10 -2.59
CA GLU A 379 12.42 -7.72 -3.58
C GLU A 379 11.52 -6.66 -4.25
N GLU A 380 10.94 -5.72 -3.51
CA GLU A 380 10.16 -4.59 -4.02
C GLU A 380 11.01 -3.68 -4.93
N ALA A 381 12.22 -3.33 -4.49
CA ALA A 381 13.13 -2.51 -5.28
C ALA A 381 13.58 -3.22 -6.58
N GLN A 382 13.81 -4.55 -6.53
CA GLN A 382 14.12 -5.36 -7.70
C GLN A 382 12.93 -5.45 -8.66
N SER A 383 11.72 -5.61 -8.13
CA SER A 383 10.47 -5.61 -8.92
C SER A 383 10.26 -4.27 -9.62
N SER A 384 10.41 -3.16 -8.89
CA SER A 384 10.30 -1.80 -9.45
C SER A 384 11.37 -1.52 -10.51
N LEU A 385 12.60 -2.02 -10.30
CA LEU A 385 13.67 -1.94 -11.29
C LEU A 385 13.35 -2.77 -12.55
N ALA A 386 12.80 -3.96 -12.39
CA ALA A 386 12.40 -4.82 -13.51
C ALA A 386 11.24 -4.18 -14.31
N GLU A 387 10.28 -3.59 -13.61
CA GLU A 387 9.18 -2.84 -14.23
C GLU A 387 9.68 -1.62 -14.98
N MET A 388 10.57 -0.83 -14.38
CA MET A 388 11.22 0.31 -15.05
C MET A 388 12.04 -0.12 -16.28
N GLN A 389 12.75 -1.26 -16.20
CA GLN A 389 13.45 -1.82 -17.35
C GLN A 389 12.49 -2.23 -18.46
N THR A 390 11.35 -2.85 -18.09
CA THR A 390 10.31 -3.25 -19.05
C THR A 390 9.68 -2.04 -19.73
N LEU A 391 9.34 -1.00 -18.96
CA LEU A 391 8.82 0.26 -19.48
C LEU A 391 9.84 0.97 -20.41
N PHE A 392 11.11 0.94 -20.03
CA PHE A 392 12.18 1.49 -20.86
C PHE A 392 12.37 0.70 -22.16
N GLU A 393 12.32 -0.63 -22.11
CA GLU A 393 12.37 -1.48 -23.31
C GLU A 393 11.14 -1.28 -24.22
N VAL A 394 9.94 -1.18 -23.63
CA VAL A 394 8.71 -0.89 -24.39
C VAL A 394 8.80 0.48 -25.03
N GLY A 395 9.20 1.52 -24.30
CA GLY A 395 9.39 2.87 -24.85
C GLY A 395 10.45 2.91 -25.96
N ARG A 396 11.52 2.15 -25.82
CA ARG A 396 12.56 1.97 -26.85
C ARG A 396 11.99 1.29 -28.11
N LEU A 397 11.21 0.21 -27.93
CA LEU A 397 10.58 -0.51 -29.03
C LEU A 397 9.51 0.32 -29.75
N GLU A 398 8.71 1.10 -29.01
CA GLU A 398 7.74 2.04 -29.58
C GLU A 398 8.43 3.16 -30.36
N PHE A 399 9.52 3.70 -29.84
CA PHE A 399 10.36 4.68 -30.53
C PHE A 399 10.98 4.10 -31.81
N GLU A 400 11.52 2.88 -31.77
CA GLU A 400 12.03 2.17 -32.95
C GLU A 400 10.92 1.89 -33.97
N LYS A 401 9.74 1.48 -33.53
CA LYS A 401 8.56 1.26 -34.38
C LYS A 401 8.07 2.56 -35.04
N SER A 402 7.98 3.64 -34.28
CA SER A 402 7.62 4.96 -34.80
C SER A 402 8.62 5.45 -35.87
N ARG A 403 9.91 5.24 -35.59
CA ARG A 403 11.01 5.56 -36.51
C ARG A 403 10.96 4.72 -37.78
N LEU A 404 10.69 3.42 -37.68
CA LEU A 404 10.52 2.53 -38.83
C LEU A 404 9.30 2.91 -39.67
N THR A 405 8.18 3.21 -39.02
CA THR A 405 6.95 3.66 -39.70
C THR A 405 7.14 5.00 -40.42
N GLY A 406 7.87 5.94 -39.81
CA GLY A 406 8.27 7.21 -40.44
C GLY A 406 9.15 6.98 -41.66
N ARG A 407 10.12 6.04 -41.58
CA ARG A 407 10.95 5.67 -42.73
C ARG A 407 10.15 5.03 -43.86
N ILE A 408 9.24 4.13 -43.55
CA ILE A 408 8.39 3.46 -44.58
C ILE A 408 7.48 4.48 -45.25
N ARG A 409 6.85 5.41 -44.52
CA ARG A 409 6.04 6.51 -45.10
C ARG A 409 6.90 7.43 -45.96
N PHE A 410 8.09 7.76 -45.51
CA PHE A 410 9.02 8.58 -46.27
C PHE A 410 9.48 7.92 -47.58
N ILE A 411 9.82 6.60 -47.50
CA ILE A 411 10.19 5.81 -48.69
C ILE A 411 9.01 5.74 -49.70
N ALA A 412 7.78 5.55 -49.21
CA ALA A 412 6.59 5.48 -50.05
C ALA A 412 6.30 6.82 -50.74
N LEU A 413 6.48 7.95 -50.04
CA LEU A 413 6.36 9.30 -50.62
C LEU A 413 7.44 9.60 -51.64
N LEU A 414 8.69 9.15 -51.36
CA LEU A 414 9.79 9.29 -52.35
C LEU A 414 9.55 8.45 -53.60
N ALA A 415 9.09 7.22 -53.45
CA ALA A 415 8.78 6.33 -54.58
C ALA A 415 7.67 6.95 -55.49
N GLY A 416 6.62 7.51 -54.84
CA GLY A 416 5.58 8.24 -55.55
C GLY A 416 6.09 9.48 -56.30
N GLY A 417 6.99 10.26 -55.66
CA GLY A 417 7.62 11.44 -56.24
C GLY A 417 8.51 11.13 -57.45
N ILE A 418 9.31 10.02 -57.32
CA ILE A 418 10.16 9.56 -58.41
C ILE A 418 9.31 9.13 -59.63
N LEU A 419 8.19 8.43 -59.38
CA LEU A 419 7.30 8.00 -60.45
C LEU A 419 6.70 9.19 -61.23
N VAL A 420 6.35 10.25 -60.51
CA VAL A 420 5.84 11.50 -61.11
C VAL A 420 6.92 12.23 -61.91
N LEU A 421 8.14 12.26 -61.40
CA LEU A 421 9.27 12.91 -62.08
C LEU A 421 9.72 12.17 -63.35
N LEU A 422 9.65 10.84 -63.39
CA LEU A 422 9.89 10.03 -64.59
C LEU A 422 8.87 10.30 -65.71
N LEU A 423 7.67 10.73 -65.34
CA LEU A 423 6.60 11.06 -66.27
C LEU A 423 6.70 12.48 -66.86
N VAL A 424 7.41 13.40 -66.18
CA VAL A 424 7.46 14.84 -66.56
C VAL A 424 8.63 15.20 -67.49
N GLY A 425 9.58 14.33 -67.66
CA GLY A 425 10.56 14.56 -68.75
C GLY A 425 12.05 14.44 -68.33
N TRP A 426 12.77 13.73 -69.14
CA TRP A 426 14.17 13.41 -69.05
C TRP A 426 15.14 14.60 -68.99
N SER A 427 14.74 15.74 -69.48
CA SER A 427 15.60 16.93 -69.64
C SER A 427 15.90 17.68 -68.30
N VAL A 428 15.04 17.53 -67.27
CA VAL A 428 15.25 18.16 -65.94
C VAL A 428 15.89 17.23 -64.94
N TYR A 429 15.98 15.97 -65.30
CA TYR A 429 16.42 14.85 -64.43
C TYR A 429 17.77 15.07 -63.75
N GLN A 430 18.76 15.43 -64.54
CA GLN A 430 20.14 15.60 -64.00
C GLN A 430 20.22 16.77 -62.99
N TYR A 431 19.59 17.87 -63.23
CA TYR A 431 19.66 19.05 -62.36
C TYR A 431 18.86 18.85 -61.05
N VAL A 432 17.68 18.22 -61.16
CA VAL A 432 16.85 17.91 -60.01
C VAL A 432 17.48 16.81 -59.13
N MET A 433 18.07 15.78 -59.77
CA MET A 433 18.76 14.69 -59.09
C MET A 433 19.89 15.20 -58.19
N VAL A 434 20.73 16.11 -58.69
CA VAL A 434 21.85 16.66 -57.91
C VAL A 434 21.36 17.51 -56.74
N ARG A 435 20.26 18.26 -56.90
CA ARG A 435 19.67 19.02 -55.80
C ARG A 435 19.05 18.12 -54.72
N GLN A 436 18.34 17.08 -55.14
CA GLN A 436 17.72 16.14 -54.19
C GLN A 436 18.78 15.31 -53.40
N LEU A 437 19.83 14.89 -54.07
CA LEU A 437 20.94 14.16 -53.41
C LEU A 437 21.62 15.01 -52.33
N LYS A 438 21.83 16.31 -52.56
CA LYS A 438 22.36 17.22 -51.55
C LYS A 438 21.43 17.39 -50.35
N GLN A 439 20.11 17.40 -50.57
CA GLN A 439 19.11 17.55 -49.55
C GLN A 439 18.98 16.32 -48.66
N ILE A 440 19.00 15.12 -49.26
CA ILE A 440 18.97 13.85 -48.58
C ILE A 440 20.24 13.66 -47.71
N ARG A 441 21.42 14.05 -48.26
CA ARG A 441 22.69 13.97 -47.52
C ARG A 441 22.67 14.86 -46.28
N ARG A 442 22.07 16.06 -46.32
CA ARG A 442 21.91 16.93 -45.14
C ARG A 442 20.96 16.30 -44.12
N GLN A 443 19.80 15.80 -44.56
CA GLN A 443 18.84 15.16 -43.66
C GLN A 443 19.41 13.91 -42.97
N LEU A 444 20.24 13.15 -43.72
CA LEU A 444 20.90 11.96 -43.13
C LEU A 444 21.95 12.36 -42.08
N THR A 445 22.65 13.47 -42.33
CA THR A 445 23.64 13.99 -41.39
C THR A 445 22.96 14.47 -40.10
N ASP A 446 21.89 15.26 -40.24
CA ASP A 446 21.13 15.81 -39.12
C ASP A 446 20.45 14.69 -38.31
N ALA A 447 19.89 13.67 -38.97
CA ALA A 447 19.30 12.52 -38.33
C ALA A 447 20.35 11.66 -37.56
N ASN A 448 21.54 11.48 -38.16
CA ASN A 448 22.64 10.74 -37.51
C ASN A 448 23.20 11.49 -36.30
N GLU A 449 23.22 12.81 -36.33
CA GLU A 449 23.62 13.63 -35.19
C GLU A 449 22.60 13.52 -34.03
N GLU A 450 21.30 13.53 -34.33
CA GLU A 450 20.26 13.41 -33.32
C GLU A 450 20.27 12.01 -32.66
N ILE A 451 20.46 10.94 -33.47
CA ILE A 451 20.59 9.57 -32.94
C ILE A 451 21.81 9.45 -32.03
N THR A 452 22.95 10.02 -32.45
CA THR A 452 24.19 9.98 -31.68
C THR A 452 24.02 10.71 -30.34
N ARG A 453 23.28 11.83 -30.34
CA ARG A 453 23.00 12.62 -29.14
C ARG A 453 22.07 11.89 -28.17
N GLN A 454 21.02 11.22 -28.69
CA GLN A 454 20.10 10.45 -27.86
C GLN A 454 20.76 9.21 -27.24
N SER A 455 21.57 8.51 -28.05
CA SER A 455 22.37 7.36 -27.57
C SER A 455 23.33 7.75 -26.44
N ARG A 456 23.97 8.92 -26.57
CA ARG A 456 24.86 9.44 -25.51
C ARG A 456 24.12 9.74 -24.22
N ARG A 457 22.93 10.39 -24.32
CA ARG A 457 22.10 10.67 -23.12
C ARG A 457 21.61 9.40 -22.42
N ALA A 458 21.21 8.39 -23.21
CA ALA A 458 20.84 7.10 -22.67
C ALA A 458 21.99 6.43 -21.92
N MET A 459 23.20 6.49 -22.51
CA MET A 459 24.40 5.91 -21.91
C MET A 459 24.86 6.63 -20.64
N GLU A 460 24.71 7.96 -20.58
CA GLU A 460 24.96 8.76 -19.38
C GLU A 460 23.96 8.45 -18.27
N SER A 461 22.67 8.29 -18.61
CA SER A 461 21.62 7.89 -17.68
C SER A 461 21.87 6.52 -17.07
N GLU A 462 22.28 5.55 -17.89
CA GLU A 462 22.61 4.18 -17.45
C GLU A 462 23.83 4.15 -16.52
N LYS A 463 24.87 4.94 -16.84
CA LYS A 463 26.05 5.08 -15.97
C LYS A 463 25.70 5.70 -14.62
N MET A 464 24.87 6.75 -14.61
CA MET A 464 24.40 7.36 -13.34
C MET A 464 23.59 6.38 -12.51
N LYS A 465 22.70 5.59 -13.15
CA LYS A 465 21.89 4.57 -12.48
C LYS A 465 22.78 3.50 -11.82
N THR A 466 23.82 3.03 -12.53
CA THR A 466 24.73 2.02 -12.01
C THR A 466 25.58 2.58 -10.85
N ALA A 467 26.08 3.80 -10.99
CA ALA A 467 26.83 4.47 -9.93
C ALA A 467 25.98 4.70 -8.67
N PHE A 468 24.72 5.10 -8.88
CA PHE A 468 23.74 5.26 -7.80
C PHE A 468 23.51 3.97 -7.03
N ILE A 469 23.24 2.85 -7.75
CA ILE A 469 23.01 1.54 -7.11
C ILE A 469 24.25 1.08 -6.32
N ASN A 470 25.44 1.23 -6.89
CA ASN A 470 26.68 0.85 -6.21
C ASN A 470 26.93 1.67 -4.94
N SER A 471 26.70 2.98 -4.98
CA SER A 471 26.79 3.84 -3.81
C SER A 471 25.78 3.41 -2.72
N MET A 472 24.56 3.12 -3.11
CA MET A 472 23.49 2.68 -2.20
C MET A 472 23.81 1.36 -1.51
N CYS A 473 24.33 0.38 -2.27
CA CYS A 473 24.77 -0.89 -1.70
C CYS A 473 25.87 -0.71 -0.64
N HIS A 474 26.76 0.24 -0.86
CA HIS A 474 27.81 0.56 0.12
C HIS A 474 27.24 1.19 1.39
N GLU A 475 26.36 2.18 1.22
CA GLU A 475 25.71 2.88 2.36
C GLU A 475 24.80 1.96 3.19
N ILE A 476 24.19 0.95 2.59
CA ILE A 476 23.40 -0.09 3.28
C ILE A 476 24.31 -1.05 4.06
N ARG A 477 25.44 -1.45 3.49
CA ARG A 477 26.33 -2.44 4.09
C ARG A 477 26.91 -1.98 5.43
N THR A 478 27.21 -0.69 5.56
CA THR A 478 27.85 -0.11 6.75
C THR A 478 26.98 -0.27 8.02
N PRO A 479 25.73 0.25 8.07
CA PRO A 479 24.88 0.06 9.24
C PRO A 479 24.50 -1.40 9.47
N LEU A 480 24.35 -2.20 8.40
CA LEU A 480 24.06 -3.62 8.51
C LEU A 480 25.20 -4.40 9.20
N ASN A 481 26.44 -4.11 8.84
CA ASN A 481 27.60 -4.71 9.49
C ASN A 481 27.71 -4.30 10.97
N ALA A 482 27.37 -3.04 11.29
CA ALA A 482 27.35 -2.57 12.67
C ALA A 482 26.27 -3.29 13.50
N ILE A 483 25.05 -3.42 12.95
CA ILE A 483 23.97 -4.17 13.60
C ILE A 483 24.42 -5.61 13.87
N ASN A 484 24.99 -6.29 12.85
CA ASN A 484 25.45 -7.67 13.01
C ASN A 484 26.58 -7.79 14.04
N GLY A 485 27.61 -6.93 13.93
CA GLY A 485 28.76 -6.97 14.83
C GLY A 485 28.39 -6.73 16.30
N PHE A 486 27.60 -5.69 16.57
CA PHE A 486 27.16 -5.41 17.95
C PHE A 486 26.15 -6.45 18.46
N SER A 487 25.36 -7.07 17.59
CA SER A 487 24.46 -8.16 17.95
C SER A 487 25.24 -9.41 18.34
N ASP A 488 26.28 -9.76 17.58
CA ASP A 488 27.15 -10.89 17.88
C ASP A 488 27.90 -10.65 19.21
N LEU A 489 28.43 -9.45 19.42
CA LEU A 489 29.04 -9.07 20.70
C LEU A 489 28.08 -9.18 21.89
N LEU A 490 26.80 -8.81 21.71
CA LEU A 490 25.76 -8.95 22.73
C LEU A 490 25.45 -10.42 23.06
N LEU A 491 25.61 -11.32 22.09
CA LEU A 491 25.31 -12.74 22.23
C LEU A 491 26.48 -13.57 22.76
N GLU A 492 27.73 -13.17 22.47
CA GLU A 492 28.93 -13.96 22.74
C GLU A 492 29.57 -13.70 24.11
N GLY A 493 29.21 -12.64 24.84
CA GLY A 493 29.88 -12.23 26.06
C GLY A 493 28.99 -12.06 27.28
N ASP A 494 29.55 -12.30 28.46
CA ASP A 494 28.96 -11.90 29.75
C ASP A 494 29.39 -10.45 30.03
N HIS A 495 28.70 -9.50 29.39
CA HIS A 495 28.98 -8.07 29.51
C HIS A 495 28.23 -7.47 30.70
N ASP A 496 28.81 -6.45 31.32
CA ASP A 496 28.16 -5.65 32.35
C ASP A 496 26.94 -4.87 31.78
N HIS A 497 26.11 -4.36 32.65
CA HIS A 497 24.86 -3.69 32.28
C HIS A 497 25.08 -2.47 31.41
N ASP A 498 26.18 -1.73 31.64
CA ASP A 498 26.47 -0.51 30.89
C ASP A 498 26.98 -0.82 29.49
N THR A 499 27.84 -1.80 29.30
CA THR A 499 28.32 -2.28 28.00
C THR A 499 27.18 -2.86 27.16
N ARG A 500 26.26 -3.61 27.77
CA ARG A 500 25.05 -4.11 27.07
C ARG A 500 24.14 -2.99 26.63
N ARG A 501 24.04 -1.94 27.44
CA ARG A 501 23.26 -0.74 27.09
C ARG A 501 23.89 -0.02 25.92
N GLU A 502 25.20 0.16 25.90
CA GLU A 502 25.94 0.81 24.82
C GLU A 502 25.80 0.04 23.49
N PHE A 503 25.97 -1.28 23.49
CA PHE A 503 25.77 -2.10 22.29
C PHE A 503 24.34 -2.01 21.78
N ARG A 504 23.34 -2.02 22.66
CA ARG A 504 21.95 -1.82 22.29
C ARG A 504 21.71 -0.46 21.65
N GLU A 505 22.30 0.60 22.21
CA GLU A 505 22.19 1.97 21.66
C GLU A 505 22.83 2.03 20.27
N GLN A 506 23.97 1.38 20.03
CA GLN A 506 24.62 1.31 18.72
C GLN A 506 23.82 0.51 17.70
N ILE A 507 23.23 -0.62 18.08
CA ILE A 507 22.32 -1.38 17.21
C ILE A 507 21.11 -0.51 16.85
N TRP A 508 20.53 0.15 17.86
CA TRP A 508 19.39 1.04 17.66
C TRP A 508 19.70 2.18 16.69
N ALA A 509 20.82 2.88 16.89
CA ALA A 509 21.27 3.97 16.04
C ALA A 509 21.48 3.49 14.60
N SER A 510 22.12 2.33 14.42
CA SER A 510 22.40 1.73 13.10
C SER A 510 21.11 1.28 12.41
N THR A 511 20.15 0.73 13.16
CA THR A 511 18.84 0.34 12.63
C THR A 511 18.04 1.57 12.17
N THR A 512 18.06 2.63 12.98
CA THR A 512 17.40 3.89 12.63
C THR A 512 18.04 4.52 11.38
N ALA A 513 19.37 4.53 11.30
CA ALA A 513 20.10 5.04 10.14
C ALA A 513 19.75 4.24 8.86
N LEU A 514 19.68 2.91 8.95
CA LEU A 514 19.31 2.05 7.83
C LEU A 514 17.87 2.29 7.37
N THR A 515 16.94 2.43 8.31
CA THR A 515 15.54 2.73 8.00
C THR A 515 15.41 4.07 7.28
N THR A 516 16.05 5.12 7.81
CA THR A 516 16.05 6.45 7.20
C THR A 516 16.66 6.44 5.80
N LEU A 517 17.74 5.69 5.59
CA LEU A 517 18.36 5.53 4.27
C LEU A 517 17.38 4.89 3.28
N LEU A 518 16.70 3.83 3.68
CA LEU A 518 15.73 3.13 2.84
C LEU A 518 14.51 4.01 2.50
N GLU A 519 14.02 4.79 3.46
CA GLU A 519 12.93 5.76 3.25
C GLU A 519 13.34 6.85 2.24
N ASN A 520 14.55 7.39 2.39
CA ASN A 520 15.10 8.38 1.46
C ASN A 520 15.28 7.79 0.04
N MET A 521 15.68 6.51 -0.08
CA MET A 521 15.77 5.82 -1.36
C MET A 521 14.41 5.65 -2.06
N LEU A 522 13.41 5.21 -1.32
CA LEU A 522 12.05 5.05 -1.83
C LEU A 522 11.47 6.37 -2.32
N GLU A 523 11.69 7.44 -1.55
CA GLU A 523 11.25 8.76 -1.95
C GLU A 523 11.99 9.29 -3.17
N LEU A 524 13.32 9.14 -3.22
CA LEU A 524 14.08 9.52 -4.40
C LEU A 524 13.63 8.76 -5.64
N SER A 525 13.35 7.46 -5.50
CA SER A 525 12.79 6.64 -6.57
C SER A 525 11.43 7.15 -7.03
N SER A 526 10.56 7.51 -6.09
CA SER A 526 9.26 8.11 -6.35
C SER A 526 9.39 9.46 -7.08
N LEU A 527 10.28 10.34 -6.62
CA LEU A 527 10.53 11.64 -7.24
C LEU A 527 11.09 11.54 -8.66
N VAL A 528 11.97 10.57 -8.91
CA VAL A 528 12.55 10.31 -10.24
C VAL A 528 11.54 9.69 -11.21
N SER A 529 10.55 8.96 -10.68
CA SER A 529 9.53 8.26 -11.48
C SER A 529 8.28 9.13 -11.75
N SER A 530 8.10 10.21 -11.01
CA SER A 530 6.96 11.11 -11.13
C SER A 530 7.16 12.06 -12.32
N GLU A 531 6.27 11.99 -13.31
CA GLU A 531 6.18 12.96 -14.42
C GLU A 531 5.32 14.18 -14.07
N GLU A 532 4.62 14.16 -12.93
CA GLU A 532 3.76 15.25 -12.52
C GLU A 532 4.55 16.42 -11.92
N PRO A 533 4.23 17.66 -12.32
CA PRO A 533 4.84 18.83 -11.70
C PRO A 533 4.42 18.94 -10.23
N LEU A 534 5.39 19.18 -9.36
CA LEU A 534 5.15 19.37 -7.93
C LEU A 534 4.15 20.54 -7.70
N PRO A 535 3.17 20.38 -6.81
CA PRO A 535 2.29 21.48 -6.43
C PRO A 535 3.11 22.59 -5.77
N LEU A 536 2.96 23.81 -6.28
CA LEU A 536 3.63 25.00 -5.77
C LEU A 536 2.63 25.87 -4.99
N ALA A 537 3.06 26.39 -3.86
CA ALA A 537 2.33 27.35 -3.05
C ALA A 537 3.24 28.53 -2.69
N GLU A 538 2.68 29.70 -2.47
CA GLU A 538 3.39 30.86 -1.96
C GLU A 538 3.91 30.53 -0.56
N THR A 539 5.22 30.36 -0.43
CA THR A 539 5.89 29.95 0.82
C THR A 539 6.89 31.00 1.25
N ASP A 540 6.80 31.44 2.50
CA ASP A 540 7.81 32.32 3.12
C ASP A 540 8.99 31.48 3.64
N LEU A 541 10.01 31.35 2.80
CA LEU A 541 11.20 30.57 3.12
C LEU A 541 12.04 31.20 4.26
N GLY A 542 11.89 32.48 4.51
CA GLY A 542 12.52 33.13 5.68
C GLY A 542 11.91 32.64 6.99
N LEU A 543 10.56 32.59 7.03
CA LEU A 543 9.83 32.05 8.17
C LEU A 543 10.09 30.55 8.35
N LEU A 544 10.07 29.80 7.26
CA LEU A 544 10.36 28.37 7.27
C LEU A 544 11.77 28.08 7.80
N CYS A 545 12.78 28.82 7.35
CA CYS A 545 14.15 28.69 7.86
C CYS A 545 14.23 28.99 9.38
N ALA A 546 13.50 30.01 9.85
CA ALA A 546 13.44 30.35 11.26
C ALA A 546 12.84 29.23 12.10
N GLU A 547 11.73 28.70 11.66
CA GLU A 547 11.01 27.61 12.31
C GLU A 547 11.86 26.33 12.38
N ARG A 548 12.46 25.94 11.24
CA ARG A 548 13.29 24.73 11.19
C ARG A 548 14.56 24.86 12.02
N LEU A 549 15.16 26.05 12.02
CA LEU A 549 16.32 26.35 12.86
C LEU A 549 15.97 26.25 14.35
N GLN A 550 14.80 26.78 14.74
CA GLN A 550 14.32 26.69 16.12
C GLN A 550 14.08 25.23 16.55
N ILE A 551 13.42 24.44 15.72
CA ILE A 551 13.20 23.01 15.96
C ILE A 551 14.55 22.28 16.08
N GLN A 552 15.50 22.56 15.21
CA GLN A 552 16.82 21.94 15.28
C GLN A 552 17.59 22.35 16.55
N ARG A 553 17.44 23.58 17.00
CA ARG A 553 17.99 24.05 18.26
C ARG A 553 17.41 23.31 19.47
N GLU A 554 16.10 23.06 19.47
CA GLU A 554 15.42 22.32 20.55
C GLU A 554 15.79 20.82 20.56
N LEU A 555 15.97 20.24 19.37
CA LEU A 555 16.42 18.84 19.22
C LEU A 555 17.89 18.65 19.57
N SER A 556 18.71 19.69 19.37
CA SER A 556 20.14 19.65 19.69
C SER A 556 20.34 19.86 21.17
N GLN A 557 20.63 18.80 21.91
CA GLN A 557 20.97 18.86 23.36
C GLN A 557 22.37 19.41 23.62
N ASN A 558 23.05 19.96 22.61
CA ASN A 558 24.43 20.47 22.73
C ASN A 558 24.44 21.97 22.99
N PRO A 559 24.69 22.41 24.25
CA PRO A 559 24.71 23.83 24.59
C PRO A 559 25.93 24.60 24.02
N SER A 560 26.91 23.87 23.44
CA SER A 560 28.12 24.46 22.86
C SER A 560 27.95 24.92 21.42
N VAL A 561 26.76 24.71 20.83
CA VAL A 561 26.46 25.14 19.45
C VAL A 561 25.41 26.24 19.46
N GLU A 562 25.78 27.38 18.90
CA GLU A 562 24.89 28.52 18.74
C GLU A 562 24.16 28.43 17.39
N TYR A 563 22.84 28.57 17.40
CA TYR A 563 22.01 28.57 16.19
C TYR A 563 21.57 29.98 15.85
N VAL A 564 22.04 30.51 14.72
CA VAL A 564 21.88 31.91 14.33
C VAL A 564 21.13 32.02 13.02
N LEU A 565 20.08 32.84 12.98
CA LEU A 565 19.42 33.22 11.73
C LEU A 565 19.92 34.61 11.30
N LYS A 566 20.35 34.72 10.03
CA LYS A 566 20.75 35.98 9.41
C LYS A 566 19.89 36.27 8.19
N GLY A 567 19.28 37.44 8.12
CA GLY A 567 18.34 37.78 7.03
C GLY A 567 16.96 37.14 7.19
N GLY A 568 16.16 37.12 6.15
CA GLY A 568 14.85 36.44 6.14
C GLY A 568 13.79 37.12 7.00
N GLY A 569 13.64 38.43 6.95
CA GLY A 569 12.52 39.13 7.59
C GLY A 569 11.18 38.62 7.07
N ARG A 570 10.15 38.60 7.93
CA ARG A 570 8.80 38.08 7.60
C ARG A 570 8.28 38.74 6.32
N GLY A 571 7.94 37.93 5.31
CA GLY A 571 7.43 38.40 4.01
C GLY A 571 8.50 38.81 3.00
N THR A 572 9.80 38.80 3.33
CA THR A 572 10.86 39.20 2.38
C THR A 572 11.32 38.08 1.45
N CYS A 573 11.07 36.82 1.81
CA CYS A 573 11.56 35.62 1.11
C CYS A 573 10.42 34.73 0.61
N VAL A 574 9.32 35.31 0.16
CA VAL A 574 8.17 34.57 -0.37
C VAL A 574 8.40 34.20 -1.83
N ILE A 575 8.27 32.91 -2.16
CA ILE A 575 8.33 32.39 -3.53
C ILE A 575 7.33 31.23 -3.70
N PRO A 576 6.83 31.02 -4.93
CA PRO A 576 6.05 29.83 -5.23
C PRO A 576 6.97 28.61 -5.21
N THR A 577 6.76 27.73 -4.24
CA THR A 577 7.53 26.48 -4.10
C THR A 577 6.71 25.41 -3.38
N ASN A 578 7.25 24.21 -3.31
CA ASN A 578 6.67 23.14 -2.51
C ASN A 578 7.26 23.21 -1.09
N GLU A 579 6.45 23.62 -0.12
CA GLU A 579 6.86 23.80 1.27
C GLU A 579 7.42 22.50 1.88
N THR A 580 6.78 21.37 1.61
CA THR A 580 7.18 20.06 2.14
C THR A 580 8.60 19.70 1.71
N TYR A 581 8.92 19.84 0.44
CA TYR A 581 10.26 19.52 -0.06
C TYR A 581 11.29 20.55 0.37
N MET A 582 10.91 21.85 0.43
CA MET A 582 11.80 22.87 0.96
C MET A 582 12.11 22.67 2.43
N THR A 583 11.11 22.30 3.23
CA THR A 583 11.31 21.89 4.64
C THR A 583 12.34 20.78 4.73
N ARG A 584 12.21 19.75 3.90
CA ARG A 584 13.11 18.59 3.90
C ARG A 584 14.54 18.93 3.48
N VAL A 585 14.68 19.80 2.47
CA VAL A 585 16.01 20.29 2.06
C VAL A 585 16.68 21.06 3.21
N ILE A 586 15.93 21.96 3.85
CA ILE A 586 16.44 22.76 4.98
C ILE A 586 16.78 21.85 6.17
N ASP A 587 15.92 20.90 6.51
CA ASP A 587 16.15 19.95 7.60
C ASP A 587 17.40 19.09 7.35
N ASN A 588 17.57 18.56 6.15
CA ASN A 588 18.77 17.79 5.80
C ASN A 588 20.06 18.62 5.96
N LEU A 589 20.03 19.87 5.53
CA LEU A 589 21.18 20.77 5.68
C LEU A 589 21.46 21.10 7.14
N LEU A 590 20.41 21.39 7.93
CA LEU A 590 20.52 21.69 9.35
C LEU A 590 20.97 20.49 10.18
N GLN A 591 20.45 19.32 9.90
CA GLN A 591 20.86 18.07 10.56
C GLN A 591 22.34 17.75 10.27
N ASN A 592 22.77 17.92 9.02
CA ASN A 592 24.19 17.77 8.67
C ASN A 592 25.06 18.77 9.40
N ALA A 593 24.68 20.06 9.40
CA ALA A 593 25.40 21.11 10.12
C ALA A 593 25.47 20.79 11.62
N ALA A 594 24.37 20.40 12.25
CA ALA A 594 24.32 20.04 13.67
C ALA A 594 25.15 18.77 13.98
N LYS A 595 25.11 17.77 13.12
CA LYS A 595 25.85 16.52 13.27
C LYS A 595 27.37 16.72 13.26
N PHE A 596 27.86 17.63 12.41
CA PHE A 596 29.29 17.83 12.20
C PHE A 596 29.87 19.02 13.00
N THR A 597 29.05 19.76 13.78
CA THR A 597 29.47 20.86 14.62
C THR A 597 29.42 20.44 16.09
N ALA A 598 30.59 20.13 16.66
CA ALA A 598 30.70 19.76 18.06
C ALA A 598 30.63 21.00 19.00
N ALA A 599 31.19 22.14 18.54
CA ALA A 599 31.14 23.44 19.24
C ALA A 599 31.26 24.55 18.19
N GLY A 600 30.63 25.70 18.43
CA GLY A 600 30.66 26.86 17.55
C GLY A 600 29.26 27.29 17.11
N SER A 601 29.03 27.52 15.82
CA SER A 601 27.73 28.02 15.36
C SER A 601 27.25 27.37 14.08
N VAL A 602 25.94 27.24 13.98
CA VAL A 602 25.20 26.93 12.74
C VAL A 602 24.41 28.18 12.36
N THR A 603 24.74 28.76 11.22
CA THR A 603 24.13 30.00 10.73
C THR A 603 23.30 29.70 9.50
N VAL A 604 22.02 30.06 9.52
CA VAL A 604 21.15 30.07 8.33
C VAL A 604 21.02 31.50 7.84
N CYS A 605 21.23 31.71 6.56
CA CYS A 605 21.03 32.99 5.90
C CYS A 605 20.05 32.80 4.74
N CYS A 606 19.00 33.64 4.74
CA CYS A 606 18.03 33.66 3.65
C CYS A 606 18.03 35.08 3.04
N ASP A 607 18.57 35.20 1.83
CA ASP A 607 18.76 36.46 1.14
C ASP A 607 18.08 36.41 -0.23
N LYS A 608 17.36 37.49 -0.57
CA LYS A 608 16.79 37.73 -1.91
C LYS A 608 17.65 38.73 -2.66
N ASP A 609 18.14 38.31 -3.80
CA ASP A 609 18.85 39.19 -4.73
C ASP A 609 17.83 39.72 -5.77
N ASP A 610 17.40 40.93 -5.59
CA ASP A 610 16.43 41.58 -6.46
C ASP A 610 16.95 41.83 -7.88
N ARG A 611 18.27 41.87 -8.10
CA ARG A 611 18.86 42.04 -9.45
C ARG A 611 18.78 40.75 -10.27
N THR A 612 19.05 39.62 -9.66
CA THR A 612 19.05 38.34 -10.34
C THR A 612 17.72 37.60 -10.19
N ARG A 613 16.76 38.10 -9.42
CA ARG A 613 15.50 37.44 -9.04
C ARG A 613 15.72 36.04 -8.46
N LYS A 614 16.85 35.85 -7.77
CA LYS A 614 17.20 34.59 -7.10
C LYS A 614 17.09 34.74 -5.60
N LEU A 615 16.50 33.73 -4.98
CA LEU A 615 16.55 33.58 -3.54
C LEU A 615 17.70 32.61 -3.19
N ARG A 616 18.50 32.97 -2.20
CA ARG A 616 19.63 32.14 -1.75
C ARG A 616 19.44 31.80 -0.28
N ILE A 617 19.33 30.50 -0.03
CA ILE A 617 19.42 29.94 1.31
C ILE A 617 20.85 29.42 1.49
N ARG A 618 21.52 29.82 2.56
CA ARG A 618 22.85 29.36 2.91
C ARG A 618 22.85 28.84 4.34
N VAL A 619 23.22 27.62 4.51
CA VAL A 619 23.52 27.03 5.82
C VAL A 619 25.04 26.99 5.95
N THR A 620 25.56 27.56 7.00
CA THR A 620 26.99 27.61 7.28
C THR A 620 27.21 27.10 8.69
N ASP A 621 28.08 26.18 8.85
CA ASP A 621 28.51 25.64 10.13
C ASP A 621 29.99 25.89 10.36
N THR A 622 30.41 25.73 11.60
CA THR A 622 31.81 25.82 12.02
C THR A 622 32.37 24.46 12.42
N GLY A 623 31.82 23.40 11.86
CA GLY A 623 32.21 22.04 12.14
C GLY A 623 33.53 21.61 11.52
N ILE A 624 33.68 20.29 11.40
CA ILE A 624 34.93 19.67 10.92
C ILE A 624 35.13 19.72 9.39
N GLY A 625 34.13 20.22 8.64
CA GLY A 625 34.17 20.36 7.18
C GLY A 625 33.63 19.16 6.44
#